data_f92e508782091f783e1e877ff21ff3e7
#
_entry.id   f92e508782091f783e1e877ff21ff3e7
#
_cell.length_a   1.000
_cell.length_b   1.000
_cell.length_c   1.000
_cell.angle_alpha   90.00
_cell.angle_beta   90.00
_cell.angle_gamma   90.00
#
_symmetry.space_group_name_H-M   'P 1'
#
loop_
_entity.id
_entity.type
_entity.pdbx_description
1 polymer ?
#
loop_
_entity_poly.entity_id
_entity_poly.type
_entity_poly.pdbx_seq_one_letter_code
_entity_poly.pdbx_strand_id
1 'polypeptide(L)'
;PEIMSRLEPLFYEVYQKAKMQEPLISDSVRLYMNDDESENAFATGRRTICVTRGLLNMPDEVIKATLGHEFGHLAHKDTDRCLLVVLGNTAIAGICTLIELGALFFNIVASVMAAFTRNENSFIVAMFGVFSSVVMLGIVRCFTKLWTWIGILLVMKTSRNNEYMADAFSCRLGYRDSLCLLLQHFGDDHPKGLFASLASSHPENADRINHILNQGVAY
;
A
#
# COMPACT_ATOMS: atom_id res chain seq x y z
N PRO A 1 22.11 23.63 6.01
CA PRO A 1 22.21 24.49 4.81
C PRO A 1 23.01 23.82 3.68
N GLU A 2 24.20 23.29 3.99
CA GLU A 2 25.13 22.69 3.01
C GLU A 2 24.59 21.45 2.31
N ILE A 3 23.88 20.61 3.03
CA ILE A 3 23.26 19.38 2.52
C ILE A 3 22.14 19.69 1.51
N MET A 4 21.30 20.66 1.80
CA MET A 4 20.21 21.08 0.90
C MET A 4 20.78 21.73 -0.38
N SER A 5 21.90 22.43 -0.31
CA SER A 5 22.55 23.02 -1.48
C SER A 5 23.03 21.98 -2.51
N ARG A 6 23.32 20.74 -2.08
CA ARG A 6 23.62 19.61 -2.97
C ARG A 6 22.35 18.93 -3.48
N LEU A 7 21.37 18.70 -2.61
CA LEU A 7 20.18 17.92 -2.92
C LEU A 7 19.19 18.68 -3.82
N GLU A 8 18.99 19.97 -3.59
CA GLU A 8 18.04 20.79 -4.36
C GLU A 8 18.30 20.80 -5.87
N PRO A 9 19.54 20.99 -6.38
CA PRO A 9 19.80 20.92 -7.82
C PRO A 9 19.47 19.56 -8.41
N LEU A 10 19.81 18.45 -7.72
CA LEU A 10 19.51 17.10 -8.16
C LEU A 10 17.99 16.87 -8.24
N PHE A 11 17.26 17.31 -7.22
CA PHE A 11 15.81 17.23 -7.18
C PHE A 11 15.18 18.03 -8.34
N TYR A 12 15.60 19.26 -8.57
CA TYR A 12 15.03 20.08 -9.64
C TYR A 12 15.34 19.53 -11.03
N GLU A 13 16.52 18.96 -11.26
CA GLU A 13 16.85 18.29 -12.52
C GLU A 13 15.87 17.12 -12.78
N VAL A 14 15.70 16.23 -11.79
CA VAL A 14 14.78 15.08 -11.91
C VAL A 14 13.34 15.54 -12.03
N TYR A 15 12.93 16.54 -11.26
CA TYR A 15 11.58 17.11 -11.31
C TYR A 15 11.24 17.67 -12.69
N GLN A 16 12.15 18.41 -13.32
CA GLN A 16 11.93 18.94 -14.66
C GLN A 16 11.78 17.82 -15.70
N LYS A 17 12.63 16.80 -15.65
CA LYS A 17 12.52 15.63 -16.51
C LYS A 17 11.18 14.88 -16.27
N ALA A 18 10.84 14.67 -15.01
CA ALA A 18 9.59 14.00 -14.62
C ALA A 18 8.36 14.77 -15.11
N LYS A 19 8.36 16.09 -14.98
CA LYS A 19 7.28 16.98 -15.43
C LYS A 19 7.13 16.98 -16.96
N MET A 20 8.22 16.89 -17.69
CA MET A 20 8.20 16.76 -19.17
C MET A 20 7.62 15.39 -19.58
N GLN A 21 7.94 14.33 -18.86
CA GLN A 21 7.46 12.98 -19.15
C GLN A 21 5.99 12.79 -18.75
N GLU A 22 5.56 13.39 -17.62
CA GLU A 22 4.20 13.30 -17.09
C GLU A 22 3.71 14.68 -16.63
N PRO A 23 3.02 15.44 -17.50
CA PRO A 23 2.53 16.79 -17.19
C PRO A 23 1.54 16.86 -16.03
N LEU A 24 0.89 15.73 -15.65
CA LEU A 24 -0.05 15.68 -14.53
C LEU A 24 0.62 15.68 -13.15
N ILE A 25 1.94 15.52 -13.07
CA ILE A 25 2.68 15.75 -11.82
C ILE A 25 2.44 17.20 -11.36
N SER A 26 2.20 17.39 -10.06
CA SER A 26 1.90 18.71 -9.48
C SER A 26 2.99 19.75 -9.78
N ASP A 27 2.59 20.99 -10.04
CA ASP A 27 3.52 22.13 -10.20
C ASP A 27 4.20 22.56 -8.90
N SER A 28 3.79 22.02 -7.76
CA SER A 28 4.27 22.38 -6.43
C SER A 28 4.70 21.15 -5.61
N VAL A 29 5.56 20.30 -6.20
CA VAL A 29 6.16 19.20 -5.43
C VAL A 29 7.20 19.78 -4.47
N ARG A 30 7.12 19.36 -3.20
CA ARG A 30 8.00 19.81 -2.11
C ARG A 30 8.98 18.72 -1.74
N LEU A 31 10.22 19.12 -1.56
CA LEU A 31 11.29 18.28 -1.06
C LEU A 31 11.44 18.49 0.45
N TYR A 32 11.48 17.40 1.19
CA TYR A 32 11.80 17.37 2.61
C TYR A 32 12.97 16.45 2.88
N MET A 33 13.67 16.68 3.96
CA MET A 33 14.73 15.81 4.44
C MET A 33 14.38 15.34 5.85
N ASN A 34 14.62 14.04 6.10
CA ASN A 34 14.54 13.40 7.40
C ASN A 34 15.95 13.06 7.89
N ASP A 35 16.21 13.20 9.20
CA ASP A 35 17.51 12.90 9.83
C ASP A 35 17.78 11.39 10.02
N ASP A 36 17.00 10.52 9.37
CA ASP A 36 17.21 9.08 9.37
C ASP A 36 18.50 8.73 8.61
N GLU A 37 19.33 7.88 9.20
CA GLU A 37 20.61 7.41 8.63
C GLU A 37 20.43 6.25 7.62
N SER A 38 19.22 5.75 7.42
CA SER A 38 18.91 4.78 6.37
C SER A 38 19.03 5.42 4.99
N GLU A 39 19.41 4.64 3.98
CA GLU A 39 19.55 5.10 2.60
C GLU A 39 18.19 4.97 1.88
N ASN A 40 17.28 5.94 2.08
CA ASN A 40 15.91 5.85 1.61
C ASN A 40 15.37 7.19 1.09
N ALA A 41 14.32 7.11 0.26
CA ALA A 41 13.43 8.21 -0.06
C ALA A 41 12.00 7.67 -0.16
N PHE A 42 11.00 8.52 0.01
CA PHE A 42 9.60 8.13 -0.14
C PHE A 42 8.73 9.30 -0.57
N ALA A 43 7.80 9.00 -1.48
CA ALA A 43 6.74 9.91 -1.87
C ALA A 43 5.56 9.83 -0.89
N THR A 44 5.03 10.97 -0.48
CA THR A 44 3.86 11.04 0.40
C THR A 44 2.77 11.92 -0.20
N GLY A 45 1.57 11.36 -0.32
CA GLY A 45 0.45 12.05 -0.96
C GLY A 45 0.72 12.34 -2.43
N ARG A 46 0.43 13.57 -2.87
CA ARG A 46 0.54 13.97 -4.29
C ARG A 46 1.64 15.00 -4.57
N ARG A 47 2.30 15.53 -3.54
CA ARG A 47 3.13 16.73 -3.65
C ARG A 47 4.36 16.72 -2.77
N THR A 48 4.70 15.60 -2.17
CA THR A 48 5.81 15.56 -1.21
C THR A 48 6.72 14.40 -1.52
N ILE A 49 8.01 14.67 -1.61
CA ILE A 49 9.08 13.67 -1.58
C ILE A 49 9.94 13.98 -0.36
N CYS A 50 10.17 12.96 0.45
CA CYS A 50 11.06 13.01 1.58
C CYS A 50 12.29 12.15 1.30
N VAL A 51 13.47 12.67 1.56
CA VAL A 51 14.77 12.01 1.41
C VAL A 51 15.37 11.86 2.80
N THR A 52 15.90 10.70 3.10
CA THR A 52 16.61 10.45 4.34
C THR A 52 18.06 10.96 4.26
N ARG A 53 18.64 11.27 5.39
CA ARG A 53 20.03 11.73 5.48
C ARG A 53 21.01 10.69 4.95
N GLY A 54 20.77 9.39 5.26
CA GLY A 54 21.63 8.30 4.79
C GLY A 54 21.75 8.22 3.27
N LEU A 55 20.67 8.52 2.50
CA LEU A 55 20.71 8.51 1.04
C LEU A 55 21.75 9.49 0.46
N LEU A 56 22.08 10.56 1.16
CA LEU A 56 23.07 11.55 0.71
C LEU A 56 24.50 11.02 0.73
N ASN A 57 24.77 9.87 1.31
CA ASN A 57 26.06 9.19 1.21
C ASN A 57 26.24 8.50 -0.14
N MET A 58 25.15 8.34 -0.91
CA MET A 58 25.17 7.73 -2.24
C MET A 58 25.67 8.71 -3.32
N PRO A 59 26.17 8.19 -4.46
CA PRO A 59 26.49 8.98 -5.63
C PRO A 59 25.28 9.77 -6.15
N ASP A 60 25.50 10.94 -6.74
CA ASP A 60 24.44 11.83 -7.26
C ASP A 60 23.51 11.12 -8.26
N GLU A 61 24.06 10.28 -9.13
CA GLU A 61 23.26 9.54 -10.11
C GLU A 61 22.32 8.49 -9.44
N VAL A 62 22.75 7.91 -8.33
CA VAL A 62 21.92 7.00 -7.53
C VAL A 62 20.80 7.78 -6.81
N ILE A 63 21.13 8.96 -6.26
CA ILE A 63 20.12 9.87 -5.66
C ILE A 63 19.09 10.27 -6.72
N LYS A 64 19.53 10.64 -7.93
CA LYS A 64 18.61 10.98 -9.04
C LYS A 64 17.74 9.79 -9.45
N ALA A 65 18.29 8.58 -9.51
CA ALA A 65 17.54 7.36 -9.82
C ALA A 65 16.45 7.10 -8.79
N THR A 66 16.78 7.24 -7.49
CA THR A 66 15.83 7.13 -6.38
C THR A 66 14.74 8.19 -6.48
N LEU A 67 15.10 9.45 -6.70
CA LEU A 67 14.13 10.53 -6.90
C LEU A 67 13.23 10.26 -8.11
N GLY A 68 13.80 9.75 -9.22
CA GLY A 68 13.04 9.35 -10.42
C GLY A 68 12.00 8.28 -10.12
N HIS A 69 12.34 7.29 -9.30
CA HIS A 69 11.43 6.26 -8.81
C HIS A 69 10.30 6.88 -7.97
N GLU A 70 10.61 7.80 -7.03
CA GLU A 70 9.60 8.48 -6.21
C GLU A 70 8.67 9.37 -7.04
N PHE A 71 9.19 10.04 -8.08
CA PHE A 71 8.35 10.73 -9.04
C PHE A 71 7.43 9.79 -9.82
N GLY A 72 7.84 8.54 -10.05
CA GLY A 72 7.00 7.49 -10.62
C GLY A 72 5.77 7.22 -9.76
N HIS A 73 5.91 7.11 -8.44
CA HIS A 73 4.78 6.97 -7.52
C HIS A 73 3.83 8.16 -7.54
N LEU A 74 4.37 9.38 -7.60
CA LEU A 74 3.55 10.60 -7.74
C LEU A 74 2.81 10.65 -9.09
N ALA A 75 3.46 10.27 -10.18
CA ALA A 75 2.87 10.23 -11.53
C ALA A 75 1.70 9.26 -11.62
N HIS A 76 1.82 8.07 -11.01
CA HIS A 76 0.80 7.02 -11.05
C HIS A 76 -0.27 7.15 -9.98
N LYS A 77 -0.15 8.11 -9.04
CA LYS A 77 -1.09 8.35 -7.93
C LYS A 77 -1.28 7.11 -7.05
N ASP A 78 -0.20 6.44 -6.74
CA ASP A 78 -0.23 5.14 -6.07
C ASP A 78 -0.82 5.21 -4.66
N THR A 79 -0.55 6.30 -3.93
CA THR A 79 -1.15 6.57 -2.63
C THR A 79 -2.68 6.61 -2.70
N ASP A 80 -3.25 7.22 -3.74
CA ASP A 80 -4.71 7.32 -3.90
C ASP A 80 -5.34 5.95 -4.17
N ARG A 81 -4.68 5.12 -4.98
CA ARG A 81 -5.16 3.76 -5.30
C ARG A 81 -5.14 2.85 -4.07
N CYS A 82 -4.03 2.85 -3.32
CA CYS A 82 -3.95 2.13 -2.06
C CYS A 82 -5.01 2.59 -1.06
N LEU A 83 -5.19 3.90 -0.91
CA LEU A 83 -6.17 4.48 -0.01
C LEU A 83 -7.60 4.06 -0.40
N LEU A 84 -7.94 4.05 -1.69
CA LEU A 84 -9.27 3.61 -2.17
C LEU A 84 -9.55 2.15 -1.78
N VAL A 85 -8.58 1.25 -1.94
CA VAL A 85 -8.75 -0.17 -1.56
C VAL A 85 -8.90 -0.31 -0.04
N VAL A 86 -8.06 0.38 0.74
CA VAL A 86 -8.11 0.34 2.21
C VAL A 86 -9.44 0.89 2.74
N LEU A 87 -9.88 2.05 2.24
CA LEU A 87 -11.15 2.65 2.65
C LEU A 87 -12.35 1.78 2.27
N GLY A 88 -12.35 1.22 1.06
CA GLY A 88 -13.40 0.30 0.60
C GLY A 88 -13.49 -0.94 1.49
N ASN A 89 -12.34 -1.55 1.82
CA ASN A 89 -12.29 -2.71 2.71
C ASN A 89 -12.77 -2.35 4.14
N THR A 90 -12.36 -1.20 4.67
CA THR A 90 -12.77 -0.73 6.00
C THR A 90 -14.27 -0.44 6.06
N ALA A 91 -14.84 0.16 5.00
CA ALA A 91 -16.28 0.45 4.94
C ALA A 91 -17.10 -0.86 4.97
N ILE A 92 -16.72 -1.87 4.20
CA ILE A 92 -17.41 -3.18 4.19
C ILE A 92 -17.28 -3.87 5.54
N ALA A 93 -16.11 -3.88 6.15
CA ALA A 93 -15.91 -4.43 7.48
C ALA A 93 -16.77 -3.69 8.54
N GLY A 94 -16.88 -2.38 8.44
CA GLY A 94 -17.76 -1.56 9.29
C GLY A 94 -19.24 -1.92 9.14
N ILE A 95 -19.74 -2.10 7.91
CA ILE A 95 -21.11 -2.54 7.63
C ILE A 95 -21.36 -3.92 8.25
N CYS A 96 -20.45 -4.88 8.07
CA CYS A 96 -20.55 -6.20 8.67
C CYS A 96 -20.63 -6.13 10.21
N THR A 97 -19.83 -5.28 10.84
CA THR A 97 -19.86 -5.05 12.29
C THR A 97 -21.20 -4.48 12.74
N LEU A 98 -21.79 -3.53 12.01
CA LEU A 98 -23.11 -2.99 12.32
C LEU A 98 -24.21 -4.05 12.20
N ILE A 99 -24.14 -4.95 11.22
CA ILE A 99 -25.05 -6.09 11.08
C ILE A 99 -24.93 -7.02 12.29
N GLU A 100 -23.69 -7.33 12.73
CA GLU A 100 -23.45 -8.15 13.93
C GLU A 100 -24.05 -7.53 15.19
N LEU A 101 -23.82 -6.24 15.41
CA LEU A 101 -24.37 -5.51 16.56
C LEU A 101 -25.91 -5.46 16.51
N GLY A 102 -26.49 -5.22 15.34
CA GLY A 102 -27.95 -5.24 15.14
C GLY A 102 -28.56 -6.60 15.45
N ALA A 103 -27.96 -7.68 14.96
CA ALA A 103 -28.39 -9.04 15.25
C ALA A 103 -28.29 -9.37 16.75
N LEU A 104 -27.21 -8.97 17.42
CA LEU A 104 -27.05 -9.14 18.86
C LEU A 104 -28.13 -8.39 19.65
N PHE A 105 -28.38 -7.12 19.32
CA PHE A 105 -29.42 -6.31 19.94
C PHE A 105 -30.81 -6.95 19.78
N PHE A 106 -31.14 -7.38 18.56
CA PHE A 106 -32.42 -8.04 18.29
C PHE A 106 -32.61 -9.32 19.12
N ASN A 107 -31.55 -10.12 19.26
CA ASN A 107 -31.58 -11.32 20.11
C ASN A 107 -31.81 -11.03 21.59
N ILE A 108 -31.18 -9.98 22.11
CA ILE A 108 -31.38 -9.54 23.49
C ILE A 108 -32.85 -9.16 23.69
N VAL A 109 -33.40 -8.34 22.81
CA VAL A 109 -34.79 -7.91 22.89
C VAL A 109 -35.75 -9.09 22.79
N ALA A 110 -35.55 -9.99 21.84
CA ALA A 110 -36.36 -11.19 21.66
C ALA A 110 -36.32 -12.12 22.89
N SER A 111 -35.15 -12.31 23.49
CA SER A 111 -34.97 -13.12 24.70
C SER A 111 -35.67 -12.49 25.91
N VAL A 112 -35.60 -11.20 26.07
CA VAL A 112 -36.30 -10.46 27.15
C VAL A 112 -37.82 -10.59 26.96
N MET A 113 -38.33 -10.37 25.75
CA MET A 113 -39.76 -10.52 25.43
C MET A 113 -40.27 -11.96 25.69
N ALA A 114 -39.52 -12.97 25.30
CA ALA A 114 -39.85 -14.36 25.56
C ALA A 114 -39.94 -14.70 27.07
N ALA A 115 -39.06 -14.10 27.88
CA ALA A 115 -39.09 -14.29 29.34
C ALA A 115 -40.35 -13.72 30.00
N PHE A 116 -40.96 -12.65 29.44
CA PHE A 116 -42.19 -12.05 29.94
C PHE A 116 -43.46 -12.83 29.53
N THR A 117 -43.45 -13.57 28.42
CA THR A 117 -44.67 -14.20 27.87
C THR A 117 -45.06 -15.53 28.53
N ARG A 118 -44.24 -16.11 29.42
CA ARG A 118 -44.50 -17.37 30.19
C ARG A 118 -45.14 -18.53 29.42
N ASN A 119 -44.99 -18.58 28.12
CA ASN A 119 -45.51 -19.65 27.27
C ASN A 119 -44.38 -20.62 26.92
N GLU A 120 -44.60 -21.94 27.06
CA GLU A 120 -43.60 -22.98 26.78
C GLU A 120 -43.10 -22.88 25.32
N ASN A 121 -43.98 -22.54 24.36
CA ASN A 121 -43.60 -22.35 22.98
C ASN A 121 -42.65 -21.14 22.78
N SER A 122 -42.76 -20.12 23.65
CA SER A 122 -41.87 -18.92 23.60
C SER A 122 -40.43 -19.28 23.89
N PHE A 123 -40.17 -20.25 24.75
CA PHE A 123 -38.81 -20.71 25.06
C PHE A 123 -38.18 -21.40 23.85
N ILE A 124 -38.93 -22.28 23.14
CA ILE A 124 -38.43 -22.97 21.95
C ILE A 124 -38.13 -21.93 20.82
N VAL A 125 -39.01 -20.96 20.60
CA VAL A 125 -38.81 -19.92 19.61
C VAL A 125 -37.59 -19.04 19.96
N ALA A 126 -37.39 -18.70 21.23
CA ALA A 126 -36.24 -17.95 21.68
C ALA A 126 -34.95 -18.75 21.47
N MET A 127 -34.87 -20.01 21.81
CA MET A 127 -33.73 -20.87 21.56
C MET A 127 -33.40 -21.00 20.09
N PHE A 128 -34.41 -21.21 19.22
CA PHE A 128 -34.20 -21.23 17.77
C PHE A 128 -33.69 -19.89 17.23
N GLY A 129 -34.21 -18.78 17.74
CA GLY A 129 -33.75 -17.43 17.42
C GLY A 129 -32.25 -17.20 17.79
N VAL A 130 -31.87 -17.61 19.00
CA VAL A 130 -30.46 -17.53 19.42
C VAL A 130 -29.57 -18.44 18.55
N PHE A 131 -29.99 -19.67 18.29
CA PHE A 131 -29.22 -20.59 17.44
C PHE A 131 -29.02 -20.02 16.02
N SER A 132 -30.12 -19.59 15.37
CA SER A 132 -30.02 -19.00 14.02
C SER A 132 -29.12 -17.77 13.96
N SER A 133 -29.14 -16.95 15.00
CA SER A 133 -28.27 -15.78 15.09
C SER A 133 -26.81 -16.13 15.31
N VAL A 134 -26.51 -17.13 16.11
CA VAL A 134 -25.11 -17.62 16.26
C VAL A 134 -24.58 -18.13 14.93
N VAL A 135 -25.38 -18.86 14.17
CA VAL A 135 -25.01 -19.33 12.83
C VAL A 135 -24.80 -18.15 11.88
N MET A 136 -25.73 -17.19 11.87
CA MET A 136 -25.64 -15.98 11.03
C MET A 136 -24.39 -15.15 11.37
N LEU A 137 -24.12 -14.94 12.66
CA LEU A 137 -22.90 -14.25 13.11
C LEU A 137 -21.64 -14.99 12.66
N GLY A 138 -21.63 -16.32 12.72
CA GLY A 138 -20.54 -17.15 12.22
C GLY A 138 -20.29 -16.92 10.73
N ILE A 139 -21.36 -16.91 9.92
CA ILE A 139 -21.28 -16.65 8.47
C ILE A 139 -20.73 -15.25 8.19
N VAL A 140 -21.28 -14.22 8.86
CA VAL A 140 -20.82 -12.83 8.68
C VAL A 140 -19.35 -12.68 9.06
N ARG A 141 -18.90 -13.30 10.16
CA ARG A 141 -17.49 -13.27 10.57
C ARG A 141 -16.56 -13.97 9.58
N CYS A 142 -16.98 -15.13 9.07
CA CYS A 142 -16.23 -15.83 8.02
C CYS A 142 -16.10 -14.95 6.76
N PHE A 143 -17.20 -14.33 6.34
CA PHE A 143 -17.21 -13.41 5.20
C PHE A 143 -16.30 -12.21 5.43
N THR A 144 -16.39 -11.56 6.59
CA THR A 144 -15.55 -10.39 6.93
C THR A 144 -14.06 -10.75 6.92
N LYS A 145 -13.69 -11.91 7.49
CA LYS A 145 -12.29 -12.38 7.46
C LYS A 145 -11.80 -12.64 6.04
N LEU A 146 -12.60 -13.34 5.24
CA LEU A 146 -12.28 -13.64 3.84
C LEU A 146 -12.15 -12.34 3.03
N TRP A 147 -13.08 -11.41 3.21
CA TRP A 147 -13.05 -10.10 2.56
C TRP A 147 -11.81 -9.29 2.92
N THR A 148 -11.49 -9.23 4.22
CA THR A 148 -10.28 -8.53 4.69
C THR A 148 -9.02 -9.15 4.09
N TRP A 149 -8.96 -10.49 4.04
CA TRP A 149 -7.83 -11.20 3.44
C TRP A 149 -7.69 -10.89 1.94
N ILE A 150 -8.79 -10.87 1.19
CA ILE A 150 -8.81 -10.46 -0.23
C ILE A 150 -8.34 -8.99 -0.35
N GLY A 151 -8.81 -8.09 0.50
CA GLY A 151 -8.38 -6.70 0.53
C GLY A 151 -6.87 -6.55 0.72
N ILE A 152 -6.29 -7.30 1.66
CA ILE A 152 -4.83 -7.32 1.90
C ILE A 152 -4.08 -7.80 0.65
N LEU A 153 -4.52 -8.90 0.02
CA LEU A 153 -3.89 -9.42 -1.20
C LEU A 153 -3.96 -8.42 -2.36
N LEU A 154 -5.09 -7.69 -2.51
CA LEU A 154 -5.23 -6.67 -3.54
C LEU A 154 -4.27 -5.48 -3.30
N VAL A 155 -4.13 -5.03 -2.05
CA VAL A 155 -3.17 -3.96 -1.70
C VAL A 155 -1.75 -4.41 -2.05
N MET A 156 -1.35 -5.62 -1.65
CA MET A 156 -0.01 -6.14 -1.93
C MET A 156 0.27 -6.29 -3.42
N LYS A 157 -0.71 -6.81 -4.19
CA LYS A 157 -0.57 -6.92 -5.65
C LYS A 157 -0.44 -5.56 -6.31
N THR A 158 -1.25 -4.59 -5.88
CA THR A 158 -1.20 -3.21 -6.40
C THR A 158 0.13 -2.57 -6.06
N SER A 159 0.61 -2.72 -4.83
CA SER A 159 1.90 -2.20 -4.37
C SER A 159 3.04 -2.72 -5.24
N ARG A 160 3.14 -4.04 -5.47
CA ARG A 160 4.19 -4.62 -6.32
C ARG A 160 4.14 -4.11 -7.76
N ASN A 161 2.95 -3.99 -8.34
CA ASN A 161 2.80 -3.43 -9.68
C ASN A 161 3.23 -1.96 -9.75
N ASN A 162 2.94 -1.20 -8.70
CA ASN A 162 3.34 0.20 -8.60
C ASN A 162 4.87 0.35 -8.54
N GLU A 163 5.58 -0.55 -7.86
CA GLU A 163 7.05 -0.59 -7.86
C GLU A 163 7.62 -0.76 -9.27
N TYR A 164 7.11 -1.74 -10.03
CA TYR A 164 7.54 -1.93 -11.43
C TYR A 164 7.26 -0.71 -12.31
N MET A 165 6.13 -0.05 -12.11
CA MET A 165 5.77 1.17 -12.84
C MET A 165 6.66 2.35 -12.44
N ALA A 166 7.01 2.49 -11.16
CA ALA A 166 7.92 3.53 -10.68
C ALA A 166 9.35 3.29 -11.17
N ASP A 167 9.82 2.03 -11.19
CA ASP A 167 11.10 1.67 -11.78
C ASP A 167 11.15 2.00 -13.28
N ALA A 168 10.10 1.63 -14.02
CA ALA A 168 10.00 1.95 -15.44
C ALA A 168 9.99 3.47 -15.68
N PHE A 169 9.38 4.25 -14.79
CA PHE A 169 9.40 5.70 -14.85
C PHE A 169 10.80 6.26 -14.67
N SER A 170 11.54 5.83 -13.65
CA SER A 170 12.94 6.21 -13.43
C SER A 170 13.83 5.85 -14.63
N CYS A 171 13.61 4.67 -15.21
CA CYS A 171 14.33 4.25 -16.43
C CYS A 171 14.04 5.17 -17.63
N ARG A 172 12.78 5.60 -17.83
CA ARG A 172 12.42 6.56 -18.89
C ARG A 172 13.05 7.95 -18.71
N LEU A 173 13.35 8.33 -17.46
CA LEU A 173 14.09 9.55 -17.16
C LEU A 173 15.60 9.43 -17.46
N GLY A 174 16.08 8.23 -17.84
CA GLY A 174 17.49 7.97 -18.16
C GLY A 174 18.33 7.43 -17.00
N TYR A 175 17.72 7.01 -15.88
CA TYR A 175 18.44 6.56 -14.67
C TYR A 175 18.47 5.03 -14.49
N ARG A 176 18.33 4.27 -15.59
CA ARG A 176 18.25 2.80 -15.58
C ARG A 176 19.42 2.14 -14.86
N ASP A 177 20.65 2.48 -15.26
CA ASP A 177 21.84 1.81 -14.75
C ASP A 177 22.07 2.13 -13.27
N SER A 178 21.85 3.39 -12.89
CA SER A 178 21.96 3.85 -11.49
C SER A 178 20.89 3.23 -10.60
N LEU A 179 19.67 2.99 -11.13
CA LEU A 179 18.62 2.28 -10.41
C LEU A 179 18.99 0.81 -10.21
N CYS A 180 19.54 0.14 -11.22
CA CYS A 180 20.04 -1.23 -11.08
C CYS A 180 21.14 -1.33 -10.03
N LEU A 181 22.09 -0.38 -10.01
CA LEU A 181 23.13 -0.32 -8.98
C LEU A 181 22.56 -0.16 -7.57
N LEU A 182 21.56 0.70 -7.40
CA LEU A 182 20.86 0.88 -6.13
C LEU A 182 20.20 -0.42 -5.65
N LEU A 183 19.45 -1.08 -6.53
CA LEU A 183 18.76 -2.33 -6.19
C LEU A 183 19.75 -3.48 -5.86
N GLN A 184 20.90 -3.53 -6.54
CA GLN A 184 21.97 -4.46 -6.21
C GLN A 184 22.62 -4.16 -4.86
N HIS A 185 22.78 -2.88 -4.51
CA HIS A 185 23.37 -2.46 -3.23
C HIS A 185 22.54 -2.91 -2.05
N PHE A 186 21.19 -2.78 -2.13
CA PHE A 186 20.30 -3.19 -1.06
C PHE A 186 20.15 -4.71 -0.91
N GLY A 187 20.50 -5.51 -1.93
CA GLY A 187 20.37 -6.97 -1.89
C GLY A 187 18.93 -7.46 -1.63
N ASP A 188 18.80 -8.78 -1.48
CA ASP A 188 17.51 -9.41 -1.13
C ASP A 188 17.53 -9.84 0.35
N ASP A 189 17.22 -8.93 1.26
CA ASP A 189 17.11 -9.21 2.71
C ASP A 189 15.75 -9.77 3.12
N HIS A 190 15.02 -10.42 2.20
CA HIS A 190 13.66 -10.91 2.48
C HIS A 190 13.64 -12.32 3.08
N PRO A 191 12.69 -12.59 4.02
CA PRO A 191 12.50 -13.93 4.56
C PRO A 191 12.15 -14.92 3.44
N LYS A 192 12.96 -15.98 3.31
CA LYS A 192 12.84 -17.01 2.27
C LYS A 192 11.59 -17.88 2.49
N GLY A 193 10.72 -17.93 1.50
CA GLY A 193 9.55 -18.82 1.48
C GLY A 193 8.38 -18.25 0.69
N LEU A 194 7.57 -19.14 0.08
CA LEU A 194 6.44 -18.77 -0.76
C LEU A 194 5.45 -17.84 -0.03
N PHE A 195 5.15 -18.11 1.24
CA PHE A 195 4.23 -17.28 2.04
C PHE A 195 4.85 -15.93 2.42
N ALA A 196 6.16 -15.87 2.64
CA ALA A 196 6.86 -14.64 2.93
C ALA A 196 6.92 -13.73 1.70
N SER A 197 7.19 -14.29 0.52
CA SER A 197 7.14 -13.58 -0.77
C SER A 197 5.73 -13.07 -1.10
N LEU A 198 4.68 -13.85 -0.80
CA LEU A 198 3.29 -13.41 -0.96
C LEU A 198 2.89 -12.31 0.04
N ALA A 199 3.51 -12.29 1.22
CA ALA A 199 3.26 -11.29 2.26
C ALA A 199 4.10 -10.02 2.09
N SER A 200 5.12 -10.01 1.23
CA SER A 200 5.93 -8.83 0.93
C SER A 200 5.14 -7.82 0.12
N SER A 201 5.13 -6.57 0.56
CA SER A 201 4.53 -5.45 -0.16
C SER A 201 5.39 -5.01 -1.36
N HIS A 202 6.69 -5.34 -1.35
CA HIS A 202 7.64 -5.03 -2.42
C HIS A 202 8.08 -6.30 -3.14
N PRO A 203 8.31 -6.27 -4.48
CA PRO A 203 8.96 -7.35 -5.21
C PRO A 203 10.40 -7.51 -4.74
N GLU A 204 10.96 -8.69 -4.92
CA GLU A 204 12.39 -8.92 -4.71
C GLU A 204 13.22 -8.03 -5.65
N ASN A 205 14.35 -7.50 -5.18
CA ASN A 205 15.21 -6.63 -5.98
C ASN A 205 15.72 -7.34 -7.23
N ALA A 206 15.99 -8.63 -7.15
CA ALA A 206 16.35 -9.45 -8.31
C ALA A 206 15.24 -9.47 -9.38
N ASP A 207 13.96 -9.57 -8.99
CA ASP A 207 12.82 -9.53 -9.91
C ASP A 207 12.67 -8.13 -10.53
N ARG A 208 12.87 -7.07 -9.75
CA ARG A 208 12.85 -5.68 -10.24
C ARG A 208 13.94 -5.45 -11.28
N ILE A 209 15.17 -5.88 -10.99
CA ILE A 209 16.30 -5.78 -11.92
C ILE A 209 16.00 -6.55 -13.22
N ASN A 210 15.52 -7.80 -13.13
CA ASN A 210 15.15 -8.59 -14.29
C ASN A 210 14.06 -7.89 -15.12
N HIS A 211 13.07 -7.29 -14.47
CA HIS A 211 12.01 -6.55 -15.16
C HIS A 211 12.57 -5.31 -15.89
N ILE A 212 13.45 -4.55 -15.25
CA ILE A 212 14.13 -3.39 -15.84
C ILE A 212 14.96 -3.81 -17.07
N LEU A 213 15.72 -4.91 -16.96
CA LEU A 213 16.56 -5.39 -18.05
C LEU A 213 15.75 -5.90 -19.24
N ASN A 214 14.63 -6.59 -19.00
CA ASN A 214 13.75 -7.12 -20.04
C ASN A 214 12.91 -6.03 -20.74
N GLN A 215 12.58 -4.93 -20.10
CA GLN A 215 11.90 -3.81 -20.75
C GLN A 215 12.77 -3.12 -21.82
N GLY A 216 14.09 -3.27 -21.78
CA GLY A 216 15.02 -2.73 -22.78
C GLY A 216 15.11 -3.53 -24.08
N VAL A 217 14.42 -4.66 -24.19
CA VAL A 217 14.42 -5.54 -25.40
C VAL A 217 13.17 -5.31 -26.27
N ALA A 218 12.23 -4.47 -25.82
CA ALA A 218 10.94 -4.23 -26.49
C ALA A 218 10.88 -2.91 -27.29
N TYR A 219 12.04 -2.47 -27.87
CA TYR A 219 12.09 -1.38 -28.87
C TYR A 219 12.89 -1.80 -30.09
#